data_6a972aefee6e0847095bff76e943d179
#
_entry.id   6a972aefee6e0847095bff76e943d179
#
_cell.length_a   1.000
_cell.length_b   1.000
_cell.length_c   1.000
_cell.angle_alpha   90.00
_cell.angle_beta   90.00
_cell.angle_gamma   90.00
#
_symmetry.space_group_name_H-M   'P 1'
#
loop_
_entity.id
_entity.type
_entity.pdbx_description
1 polymer ?
#
loop_
_entity_poly.entity_id
_entity_poly.type
_entity_poly.pdbx_seq_one_letter_code
_entity_poly.pdbx_strand_id
1 'polypeptide(L)'
;FKTVEIAEWTKQYDPTRLVNPASGGNHYTCGDMLDLHNYPAPEMYLYDAQRATVLGEYGGIGLVLKDHIWEPNRNWGYVQFNSSKEATDEYVKYADMLYKMVDRGFSAAVYTQTTDVEVEVNGLMTYDRKVIKLDEKRAKEINTRICNSLKK
;
A
#
# COMPACT_ATOMS: atom_id res chain seq x y z
N PHE A 1 15.11 -18.23 10.69
CA PHE A 1 15.50 -16.95 11.26
C PHE A 1 14.72 -16.70 12.56
N LYS A 2 15.26 -15.90 13.47
CA LYS A 2 14.72 -15.72 14.84
C LYS A 2 13.67 -14.59 14.91
N THR A 3 12.66 -14.64 14.07
CA THR A 3 11.68 -13.54 13.93
C THR A 3 10.92 -13.28 15.23
N VAL A 4 10.44 -14.32 15.90
CA VAL A 4 9.68 -14.18 17.15
C VAL A 4 10.55 -13.58 18.26
N GLU A 5 11.77 -14.12 18.48
CA GLU A 5 12.69 -13.59 19.48
C GLU A 5 13.04 -12.11 19.23
N ILE A 6 13.26 -11.73 17.98
CA ILE A 6 13.59 -10.34 17.62
C ILE A 6 12.39 -9.43 17.85
N ALA A 7 11.18 -9.83 17.48
CA ALA A 7 9.98 -9.06 17.71
C ALA A 7 9.72 -8.83 19.21
N GLU A 8 9.86 -9.86 20.01
CA GLU A 8 9.71 -9.80 21.47
C GLU A 8 10.78 -8.92 22.11
N TRP A 9 12.05 -9.10 21.70
CA TRP A 9 13.15 -8.25 22.15
C TRP A 9 12.92 -6.77 21.77
N THR A 10 12.49 -6.50 20.55
CA THR A 10 12.19 -5.14 20.10
C THR A 10 11.11 -4.49 20.96
N LYS A 11 10.06 -5.25 21.28
CA LYS A 11 8.97 -4.78 22.12
C LYS A 11 9.40 -4.50 23.56
N GLN A 12 10.33 -5.30 24.10
CA GLN A 12 10.92 -5.08 25.42
C GLN A 12 11.86 -3.87 25.44
N TYR A 13 12.64 -3.70 24.37
CA TYR A 13 13.59 -2.60 24.23
C TYR A 13 12.92 -1.23 24.05
N ASP A 14 11.89 -1.18 23.19
CA ASP A 14 11.05 0.01 22.99
C ASP A 14 9.55 -0.34 23.06
N PRO A 15 8.94 -0.34 24.24
CA PRO A 15 7.53 -0.66 24.41
C PRO A 15 6.58 0.41 23.86
N THR A 16 7.11 1.57 23.44
CA THR A 16 6.30 2.69 22.93
C THR A 16 5.92 2.51 21.45
N ARG A 17 6.59 1.61 20.72
CA ARG A 17 6.37 1.36 19.30
C ARG A 17 5.52 0.13 19.05
N LEU A 18 4.73 0.20 17.99
CA LEU A 18 4.10 -1.00 17.44
C LEU A 18 5.13 -1.80 16.65
N VAL A 19 5.06 -3.11 16.76
CA VAL A 19 5.97 -4.04 16.07
C VAL A 19 5.24 -4.81 15.00
N ASN A 20 5.68 -4.65 13.76
CA ASN A 20 5.32 -5.50 12.64
C ASN A 20 6.40 -6.59 12.49
N PRO A 21 6.14 -7.85 12.87
CA PRO A 21 7.18 -8.88 12.94
C PRO A 21 7.59 -9.42 11.58
N ALA A 22 6.73 -9.29 10.56
CA ALA A 22 7.00 -9.70 9.20
C ALA A 22 6.10 -8.95 8.23
N SER A 23 6.71 -8.39 7.18
CA SER A 23 6.02 -7.64 6.14
C SER A 23 5.63 -8.58 5.00
N GLY A 24 4.33 -8.86 4.90
CA GLY A 24 3.75 -9.75 3.89
C GLY A 24 4.16 -11.23 3.96
N GLY A 25 3.28 -12.11 3.54
CA GLY A 25 3.60 -13.52 3.27
C GLY A 25 3.97 -14.44 4.43
N ASN A 26 4.37 -13.91 5.57
CA ASN A 26 4.76 -14.68 6.75
C ASN A 26 3.95 -14.23 7.97
N HIS A 27 3.19 -15.13 8.57
CA HIS A 27 2.23 -14.83 9.63
C HIS A 27 2.64 -15.46 10.96
N TYR A 28 3.60 -14.83 11.63
CA TYR A 28 4.02 -15.22 12.98
C TYR A 28 2.99 -14.78 14.03
N THR A 29 2.91 -15.53 15.13
CA THR A 29 1.97 -15.23 16.23
C THR A 29 2.57 -14.29 17.27
N CYS A 30 3.26 -13.25 16.84
CA CYS A 30 3.89 -12.24 17.69
C CYS A 30 3.73 -10.85 17.07
N GLY A 31 4.13 -9.82 17.81
CA GLY A 31 4.00 -8.43 17.42
C GLY A 31 2.57 -7.87 17.52
N ASP A 32 2.38 -6.65 17.04
CA ASP A 32 1.13 -5.89 17.17
C ASP A 32 0.30 -5.87 15.88
N MET A 33 0.87 -6.33 14.78
CA MET A 33 0.25 -6.28 13.45
C MET A 33 0.27 -7.65 12.77
N LEU A 34 -0.81 -7.92 12.02
CA LEU A 34 -0.85 -8.92 10.96
C LEU A 34 -0.76 -8.17 9.63
N ASP A 35 0.36 -8.30 8.94
CA ASP A 35 0.64 -7.59 7.71
C ASP A 35 0.48 -8.51 6.49
N LEU A 36 -0.36 -8.07 5.55
CA LEU A 36 -0.61 -8.75 4.29
C LEU A 36 -0.12 -7.89 3.12
N HIS A 37 0.35 -8.55 2.07
CA HIS A 37 0.63 -7.93 0.77
C HIS A 37 -0.25 -8.58 -0.29
N ASN A 38 -0.94 -7.78 -1.11
CA ASN A 38 -1.75 -8.28 -2.21
C ASN A 38 -1.70 -7.38 -3.43
N TYR A 39 -1.38 -7.94 -4.58
CA TYR A 39 -1.23 -7.21 -5.83
C TYR A 39 -2.06 -7.81 -6.97
N PRO A 40 -2.54 -6.95 -7.89
CA PRO A 40 -2.55 -5.49 -7.81
C PRO A 40 -3.67 -4.94 -6.92
N ALA A 41 -4.85 -5.58 -6.90
CA ALA A 41 -5.98 -5.11 -6.14
C ALA A 41 -5.83 -5.37 -4.62
N PRO A 42 -6.32 -4.46 -3.76
CA PRO A 42 -6.33 -4.71 -2.33
C PRO A 42 -7.26 -5.88 -1.98
N GLU A 43 -6.76 -6.80 -1.17
CA GLU A 43 -7.54 -7.91 -0.65
C GLU A 43 -7.06 -8.27 0.76
N MET A 44 -8.02 -8.61 1.64
CA MET A 44 -7.75 -9.10 2.98
C MET A 44 -8.30 -10.51 3.11
N TYR A 45 -7.43 -11.49 3.02
CA TYR A 45 -7.76 -12.92 3.09
C TYR A 45 -7.53 -13.55 4.46
N LEU A 46 -6.96 -12.79 5.40
CA LEU A 46 -6.69 -13.23 6.77
C LEU A 46 -6.89 -12.06 7.73
N TYR A 47 -7.53 -12.32 8.87
CA TYR A 47 -7.76 -11.37 9.94
C TYR A 47 -7.28 -11.95 11.26
N ASP A 48 -6.83 -11.09 12.15
CA ASP A 48 -6.41 -11.46 13.50
C ASP A 48 -7.31 -10.75 14.53
N ALA A 49 -7.79 -11.50 15.52
CA ALA A 49 -8.70 -10.98 16.55
C ALA A 49 -8.00 -10.11 17.61
N GLN A 50 -6.67 -10.20 17.71
CA GLN A 50 -5.88 -9.54 18.76
C GLN A 50 -4.90 -8.50 18.23
N ARG A 51 -4.60 -8.52 16.93
CA ARG A 51 -3.63 -7.63 16.27
C ARG A 51 -4.30 -6.76 15.23
N ALA A 52 -3.72 -5.58 14.97
CA ALA A 52 -4.15 -4.76 13.86
C ALA A 52 -3.91 -5.50 12.53
N THR A 53 -4.97 -5.68 11.74
CA THR A 53 -4.87 -6.27 10.40
C THR A 53 -4.56 -5.17 9.40
N VAL A 54 -3.42 -5.28 8.74
CA VAL A 54 -2.85 -4.26 7.86
C VAL A 54 -2.59 -4.84 6.48
N LEU A 55 -2.90 -4.10 5.44
CA LEU A 55 -2.46 -4.38 4.07
C LEU A 55 -1.21 -3.51 3.81
N GLY A 56 -0.03 -4.04 4.15
CA GLY A 56 1.23 -3.29 4.12
C GLY A 56 1.70 -2.95 2.72
N GLU A 57 1.22 -3.69 1.70
CA GLU A 57 1.44 -3.33 0.30
C GLU A 57 0.25 -3.75 -0.57
N TYR A 58 -0.15 -2.85 -1.48
CA TYR A 58 -1.11 -3.11 -2.55
C TYR A 58 -0.94 -2.09 -3.68
N GLY A 59 -1.56 -2.32 -4.82
CA GLY A 59 -1.65 -1.35 -5.91
C GLY A 59 -0.70 -1.67 -7.06
N GLY A 60 0.44 -1.02 -7.12
CA GLY A 60 1.38 -1.25 -8.20
C GLY A 60 0.86 -0.79 -9.58
N ILE A 61 0.07 0.30 -9.62
CA ILE A 61 -0.53 0.86 -10.83
C ILE A 61 0.53 1.59 -11.64
N GLY A 62 1.03 0.95 -12.70
CA GLY A 62 2.05 1.48 -13.57
C GLY A 62 1.52 2.46 -14.62
N LEU A 63 2.24 3.57 -14.78
CA LEU A 63 2.05 4.53 -15.86
C LEU A 63 3.40 5.12 -16.27
N VAL A 64 3.78 4.90 -17.53
CA VAL A 64 5.01 5.47 -18.10
C VAL A 64 4.75 6.88 -18.63
N LEU A 65 5.58 7.82 -18.22
CA LEU A 65 5.66 9.17 -18.78
C LEU A 65 7.04 9.36 -19.42
N LYS A 66 7.09 9.44 -20.76
CA LYS A 66 8.31 9.35 -21.57
C LYS A 66 9.46 10.29 -21.13
N ASP A 67 9.15 11.51 -20.75
CA ASP A 67 10.15 12.52 -20.37
C ASP A 67 10.57 12.42 -18.89
N HIS A 68 9.93 11.51 -18.15
CA HIS A 68 10.07 11.33 -16.71
C HIS A 68 10.23 9.85 -16.32
N ILE A 69 10.98 9.09 -17.11
CA ILE A 69 11.26 7.68 -16.88
C ILE A 69 12.75 7.45 -16.69
N TRP A 70 13.11 6.63 -15.71
CA TRP A 70 14.50 6.27 -15.43
C TRP A 70 15.10 5.39 -16.54
N GLU A 71 14.36 4.33 -16.94
CA GLU A 71 14.80 3.39 -17.97
C GLU A 71 13.67 3.17 -18.99
N PRO A 72 13.78 3.77 -20.19
CA PRO A 72 12.70 3.72 -21.18
C PRO A 72 12.51 2.35 -21.84
N ASN A 73 13.55 1.51 -21.89
CA ASN A 73 13.51 0.26 -22.63
C ASN A 73 13.09 -0.95 -21.78
N ARG A 74 13.18 -0.83 -20.47
CA ARG A 74 12.83 -1.90 -19.52
C ARG A 74 12.19 -1.33 -18.27
N ASN A 75 10.89 -1.44 -18.20
CA ASN A 75 10.12 -0.99 -17.04
C ASN A 75 8.97 -1.96 -16.76
N TRP A 76 8.43 -1.90 -15.57
CA TRP A 76 7.32 -2.74 -15.15
C TRP A 76 6.46 -2.09 -14.07
N GLY A 77 5.24 -2.60 -13.94
CA GLY A 77 4.31 -2.38 -12.83
C GLY A 77 3.42 -3.61 -12.74
N TYR A 78 2.76 -3.84 -11.60
CA TYR A 78 1.88 -5.00 -11.42
C TYR A 78 0.68 -4.98 -12.37
N VAL A 79 0.20 -3.79 -12.70
CA VAL A 79 -0.75 -3.50 -13.77
C VAL A 79 -0.32 -2.20 -14.44
N GLN A 80 -0.50 -2.07 -15.76
CA GLN A 80 -0.06 -0.88 -16.49
C GLN A 80 -1.20 -0.23 -17.26
N PHE A 81 -1.19 1.09 -17.26
CA PHE A 81 -2.16 1.94 -17.96
C PHE A 81 -1.44 2.91 -18.90
N ASN A 82 -2.21 3.49 -19.83
CA ASN A 82 -1.68 4.37 -20.87
C ASN A 82 -1.99 5.85 -20.62
N SER A 83 -2.80 6.15 -19.62
CA SER A 83 -3.19 7.52 -19.29
C SER A 83 -3.36 7.74 -17.80
N SER A 84 -3.13 8.99 -17.37
CA SER A 84 -3.41 9.43 -16.00
C SER A 84 -4.87 9.19 -15.59
N LYS A 85 -5.80 9.32 -16.54
CA LYS A 85 -7.21 9.06 -16.30
C LYS A 85 -7.46 7.59 -15.92
N GLU A 86 -6.95 6.65 -16.72
CA GLU A 86 -7.10 5.21 -16.47
C GLU A 86 -6.44 4.79 -15.15
N ALA A 87 -5.21 5.24 -14.91
CA ALA A 87 -4.50 4.99 -13.66
C ALA A 87 -5.25 5.55 -12.44
N THR A 88 -5.83 6.75 -12.56
CA THR A 88 -6.66 7.35 -11.51
C THR A 88 -7.95 6.57 -11.29
N ASP A 89 -8.62 6.14 -12.36
CA ASP A 89 -9.85 5.36 -12.26
C ASP A 89 -9.60 4.05 -11.50
N GLU A 90 -8.50 3.35 -11.77
CA GLU A 90 -8.13 2.13 -11.06
C GLU A 90 -7.72 2.40 -9.60
N TYR A 91 -6.96 3.49 -9.34
CA TYR A 91 -6.63 3.90 -7.98
C TYR A 91 -7.89 4.15 -7.13
N VAL A 92 -8.85 4.90 -7.67
CA VAL A 92 -10.12 5.19 -6.98
C VAL A 92 -10.92 3.91 -6.74
N LYS A 93 -10.94 3.00 -7.69
CA LYS A 93 -11.59 1.69 -7.55
C LYS A 93 -10.94 0.88 -6.41
N TYR A 94 -9.60 0.82 -6.33
CA TYR A 94 -8.90 0.14 -5.24
C TYR A 94 -9.19 0.79 -3.89
N ALA A 95 -9.18 2.10 -3.83
CA ALA A 95 -9.52 2.84 -2.62
C ALA A 95 -10.98 2.60 -2.16
N ASP A 96 -11.94 2.46 -3.10
CA ASP A 96 -13.33 2.08 -2.77
C ASP A 96 -13.43 0.63 -2.24
N MET A 97 -12.58 -0.28 -2.74
CA MET A 97 -12.47 -1.63 -2.18
C MET A 97 -11.96 -1.59 -0.73
N LEU A 98 -10.93 -0.79 -0.44
CA LEU A 98 -10.45 -0.58 0.93
C LEU A 98 -11.53 -0.02 1.84
N TYR A 99 -12.27 1.00 1.38
CA TYR A 99 -13.39 1.57 2.13
C TYR A 99 -14.39 0.51 2.58
N LYS A 100 -14.71 -0.44 1.71
CA LYS A 100 -15.63 -1.55 2.01
C LYS A 100 -15.04 -2.60 2.98
N MET A 101 -13.73 -2.62 3.17
CA MET A 101 -13.06 -3.54 4.10
C MET A 101 -13.00 -3.00 5.54
N VAL A 102 -13.19 -1.68 5.74
CA VAL A 102 -13.11 -1.05 7.07
C VAL A 102 -14.03 -1.73 8.07
N ASP A 103 -15.29 -2.01 7.69
CA ASP A 103 -16.29 -2.66 8.54
C ASP A 103 -15.93 -4.12 8.88
N ARG A 104 -14.95 -4.71 8.23
CA ARG A 104 -14.44 -6.06 8.49
C ARG A 104 -13.23 -6.10 9.44
N GLY A 105 -12.86 -4.96 10.02
CA GLY A 105 -11.70 -4.86 10.93
C GLY A 105 -10.38 -4.54 10.25
N PHE A 106 -10.41 -4.09 9.00
CA PHE A 106 -9.25 -3.54 8.31
C PHE A 106 -8.77 -2.24 8.97
N SER A 107 -7.49 -2.17 9.34
CA SER A 107 -6.94 -1.09 10.15
C SER A 107 -6.10 -0.09 9.37
N ALA A 108 -5.34 -0.54 8.38
CA ALA A 108 -4.47 0.31 7.58
C ALA A 108 -4.12 -0.32 6.23
N ALA A 109 -3.81 0.53 5.24
CA ALA A 109 -3.23 0.12 3.97
C ALA A 109 -2.10 1.06 3.54
N VAL A 110 -1.10 0.50 2.85
CA VAL A 110 -0.01 1.25 2.25
C VAL A 110 0.01 1.00 0.75
N TYR A 111 -0.20 2.05 -0.03
CA TYR A 111 -0.13 1.96 -1.48
C TYR A 111 1.33 1.85 -1.95
N THR A 112 1.60 0.96 -2.86
CA THR A 112 2.88 0.79 -3.52
C THR A 112 2.83 1.43 -4.90
N GLN A 113 3.51 2.60 -5.10
CA GLN A 113 4.38 3.29 -4.13
C GLN A 113 4.30 4.81 -4.31
N THR A 114 5.04 5.57 -3.51
CA THR A 114 5.00 7.04 -3.57
C THR A 114 5.61 7.59 -4.86
N THR A 115 6.79 7.10 -5.25
CA THR A 115 7.49 7.51 -6.49
C THR A 115 7.88 6.29 -7.28
N ASP A 116 8.04 6.44 -8.60
CA ASP A 116 8.75 5.43 -9.39
C ASP A 116 10.14 5.21 -8.83
N VAL A 117 10.63 3.97 -8.89
CA VAL A 117 11.97 3.59 -8.43
C VAL A 117 12.64 2.78 -9.52
N GLU A 118 13.69 3.35 -10.13
CA GLU A 118 14.42 2.73 -11.23
C GLU A 118 13.51 2.25 -12.37
N VAL A 119 13.40 0.94 -12.56
CA VAL A 119 12.58 0.33 -13.62
C VAL A 119 11.13 0.09 -13.22
N GLU A 120 10.78 0.31 -11.97
CA GLU A 120 9.44 0.14 -11.43
C GLU A 120 8.64 1.43 -11.57
N VAL A 121 7.59 1.41 -12.41
CA VAL A 121 6.85 2.61 -12.83
C VAL A 121 5.44 2.70 -12.23
N ASN A 122 5.27 2.27 -11.03
CA ASN A 122 3.98 2.25 -10.30
C ASN A 122 3.88 3.28 -9.16
N GLY A 123 4.77 4.28 -9.15
CA GLY A 123 4.67 5.40 -8.23
C GLY A 123 3.46 6.30 -8.50
N LEU A 124 2.98 6.99 -7.46
CA LEU A 124 2.01 8.09 -7.60
C LEU A 124 2.65 9.30 -8.28
N MET A 125 3.98 9.41 -8.21
CA MET A 125 4.80 10.41 -8.86
C MET A 125 5.90 9.75 -9.69
N THR A 126 6.43 10.50 -10.65
CA THR A 126 7.61 10.11 -11.41
C THR A 126 8.86 10.01 -10.51
N TYR A 127 9.90 9.27 -10.96
CA TYR A 127 11.13 9.05 -10.20
C TYR A 127 11.86 10.35 -9.82
N ASP A 128 11.77 11.36 -10.68
CA ASP A 128 12.36 12.69 -10.48
C ASP A 128 11.45 13.63 -9.65
N ARG A 129 10.26 13.14 -9.22
CA ARG A 129 9.25 13.81 -8.41
C ARG A 129 8.65 15.09 -9.05
N LYS A 130 8.80 15.25 -10.35
CA LYS A 130 8.30 16.44 -11.07
C LYS A 130 6.86 16.36 -11.48
N VAL A 131 6.32 15.14 -11.67
CA VAL A 131 4.95 14.94 -12.15
C VAL A 131 4.20 14.00 -11.22
N ILE A 132 3.04 14.44 -10.75
CA ILE A 132 2.05 13.58 -10.10
C ILE A 132 1.25 12.90 -11.20
N LYS A 133 1.21 11.56 -11.19
CA LYS A 133 0.65 10.77 -12.29
C LYS A 133 -0.87 10.59 -12.23
N LEU A 134 -1.46 10.85 -11.06
CA LEU A 134 -2.90 10.73 -10.82
C LEU A 134 -3.58 12.10 -10.75
N ASP A 135 -4.91 12.13 -10.89
CA ASP A 135 -5.74 13.27 -10.52
C ASP A 135 -5.74 13.44 -8.99
N GLU A 136 -4.99 14.45 -8.52
CA GLU A 136 -4.79 14.71 -7.09
C GLU A 136 -6.11 14.97 -6.35
N LYS A 137 -7.06 15.64 -6.99
CA LYS A 137 -8.36 15.97 -6.37
C LYS A 137 -9.13 14.69 -6.09
N ARG A 138 -9.26 13.81 -7.07
CA ARG A 138 -9.98 12.54 -6.95
C ARG A 138 -9.29 11.61 -5.95
N ALA A 139 -7.95 11.51 -5.98
CA ALA A 139 -7.19 10.72 -5.03
C ALA A 139 -7.38 11.24 -3.59
N LYS A 140 -7.32 12.56 -3.39
CA LYS A 140 -7.56 13.18 -2.08
C LYS A 140 -8.98 12.93 -1.57
N GLU A 141 -9.99 13.07 -2.43
CA GLU A 141 -11.39 12.87 -2.07
C GLU A 141 -11.64 11.44 -1.55
N ILE A 142 -11.19 10.42 -2.29
CA ILE A 142 -11.41 9.03 -1.88
C ILE A 142 -10.61 8.65 -0.63
N ASN A 143 -9.35 9.10 -0.50
CA ASN A 143 -8.54 8.85 0.67
C ASN A 143 -9.14 9.53 1.92
N THR A 144 -9.64 10.76 1.79
CA THR A 144 -10.34 11.46 2.88
C THR A 144 -11.59 10.71 3.31
N ARG A 145 -12.35 10.15 2.37
CA ARG A 145 -13.51 9.32 2.66
C ARG A 145 -13.15 8.09 3.48
N ILE A 146 -12.06 7.38 3.14
CA ILE A 146 -11.58 6.23 3.90
C ILE A 146 -11.17 6.65 5.31
N CYS A 147 -10.33 7.67 5.45
CA CYS A 147 -9.83 8.14 6.74
C CYS A 147 -10.94 8.66 7.68
N ASN A 148 -12.06 9.06 7.13
CA ASN A 148 -13.21 9.54 7.90
C ASN A 148 -14.32 8.49 8.10
N SER A 149 -14.15 7.29 7.57
CA SER A 149 -15.21 6.25 7.56
C SER A 149 -15.72 5.86 8.96
N LEU A 150 -14.86 5.90 9.97
CA LEU A 150 -15.18 5.59 11.37
C LEU A 150 -15.47 6.83 12.23
N LYS A 151 -15.38 8.03 11.70
CA LYS A 151 -15.76 9.25 12.42
C LYS A 151 -17.28 9.40 12.34
N LYS A 152 -17.93 9.20 13.47
CA LYS A 152 -19.35 9.48 13.68
C LYS A 152 -19.55 10.92 14.11
#